data_b869af928ff799cba06f21ccd9d2def1
#
_entry.id   b869af928ff799cba06f21ccd9d2def1
#
_cell.length_a   1.000
_cell.length_b   1.000
_cell.length_c   1.000
_cell.angle_alpha   90.00
_cell.angle_beta   90.00
_cell.angle_gamma   90.00
#
_symmetry.space_group_name_H-M   'P 1'
#
loop_
_entity.id
_entity.type
_entity.pdbx_description
1 polymer ?
#
loop_
_entity_poly.entity_id
_entity_poly.type
_entity_poly.pdbx_seq_one_letter_code
_entity_poly.pdbx_strand_id
1 'polypeptide(L)'
;MSIPLITASAANQRLAEGAVLVDIRDTDEHARERIAQARTIPMARMSAAALAAQGNGALIFCCRSGQRTQMNAPALQNACGSREAYLLDGGLNAWKAAGLPVQADASQPLELMRQVQIAAGSLALIGVVLGSTLSPWFYLLSAFVGAGLLFAGV
;
A
#
# COMPACT_ATOMS: atom_id res chain seq x y z
N MET A 1 -2.20 2.77 26.46
CA MET A 1 -3.37 3.39 25.79
C MET A 1 -3.28 2.99 24.31
N SER A 2 -4.40 2.67 23.66
CA SER A 2 -4.39 2.36 22.23
C SER A 2 -4.68 3.63 21.44
N ILE A 3 -4.03 3.80 20.28
CA ILE A 3 -4.29 4.91 19.38
C ILE A 3 -5.74 4.78 18.85
N PRO A 4 -6.60 5.81 18.99
CA PRO A 4 -7.96 5.77 18.50
C PRO A 4 -8.05 5.78 16.98
N LEU A 5 -9.13 5.20 16.44
CA LEU A 5 -9.48 5.27 15.03
C LEU A 5 -10.12 6.63 14.71
N ILE A 6 -9.88 7.11 13.49
CA ILE A 6 -10.50 8.34 12.95
C ILE A 6 -11.04 8.07 11.54
N THR A 7 -12.23 8.57 11.24
CA THR A 7 -12.81 8.47 9.91
C THR A 7 -12.10 9.39 8.89
N ALA A 8 -12.21 9.09 7.60
CA ALA A 8 -11.58 9.90 6.55
C ALA A 8 -12.04 11.38 6.59
N SER A 9 -13.32 11.63 6.81
CA SER A 9 -13.85 12.99 6.90
C SER A 9 -13.31 13.75 8.11
N ALA A 10 -13.27 13.12 9.30
CA ALA A 10 -12.73 13.75 10.49
C ALA A 10 -11.20 13.94 10.37
N ALA A 11 -10.49 13.00 9.74
CA ALA A 11 -9.07 13.15 9.44
C ALA A 11 -8.80 14.34 8.52
N ASN A 12 -9.62 14.54 7.48
CA ASN A 12 -9.51 15.68 6.58
C ASN A 12 -9.70 17.02 7.32
N GLN A 13 -10.64 17.09 8.27
CA GLN A 13 -10.82 18.27 9.11
C GLN A 13 -9.61 18.54 9.99
N ARG A 14 -9.07 17.49 10.66
CA ARG A 14 -7.87 17.61 11.48
C ARG A 14 -6.64 18.06 10.67
N LEU A 15 -6.51 17.64 9.41
CA LEU A 15 -5.45 18.09 8.53
C LEU A 15 -5.56 19.60 8.24
N ALA A 16 -6.77 20.12 8.07
CA ALA A 16 -7.00 21.55 7.91
C ALA A 16 -6.64 22.35 9.19
N GLU A 17 -6.73 21.72 10.36
CA GLU A 17 -6.35 22.26 11.67
C GLU A 17 -4.85 22.10 11.97
N GLY A 18 -4.05 21.56 11.04
CA GLY A 18 -2.61 21.42 11.21
C GLY A 18 -2.13 20.05 11.70
N ALA A 19 -2.97 19.04 11.72
CA ALA A 19 -2.52 17.67 11.94
C ALA A 19 -1.62 17.18 10.79
N VAL A 20 -0.76 16.21 11.08
CA VAL A 20 0.18 15.63 10.13
C VAL A 20 -0.25 14.22 9.76
N LEU A 21 -0.50 13.99 8.48
CA LEU A 21 -0.80 12.66 7.94
C LEU A 21 0.50 11.93 7.58
N VAL A 22 0.70 10.76 8.17
CA VAL A 22 1.88 9.92 7.98
C VAL A 22 1.47 8.61 7.30
N ASP A 23 1.95 8.40 6.09
CA ASP A 23 1.78 7.15 5.36
C ASP A 23 2.91 6.19 5.73
N ILE A 24 2.56 5.06 6.34
CA ILE A 24 3.52 4.04 6.80
C ILE A 24 3.86 3.00 5.74
N ARG A 25 3.29 3.12 4.54
CA ARG A 25 3.57 2.23 3.40
C ARG A 25 4.98 2.44 2.87
N ASP A 26 5.42 1.51 2.04
CA ASP A 26 6.68 1.65 1.33
C ASP A 26 6.66 2.83 0.36
N THR A 27 7.84 3.37 0.08
CA THR A 27 8.01 4.55 -0.77
C THR A 27 7.40 4.37 -2.16
N ASP A 28 7.49 3.16 -2.71
CA ASP A 28 6.96 2.82 -4.03
C ASP A 28 5.43 2.81 -4.06
N GLU A 29 4.79 2.31 -2.99
CA GLU A 29 3.33 2.37 -2.85
C GLU A 29 2.85 3.81 -2.75
N HIS A 30 3.56 4.61 -1.95
CA HIS A 30 3.26 6.04 -1.77
C HIS A 30 3.47 6.82 -3.08
N ALA A 31 4.51 6.53 -3.83
CA ALA A 31 4.78 7.18 -5.11
C ALA A 31 3.67 6.92 -6.14
N ARG A 32 3.13 5.68 -6.17
CA ARG A 32 2.06 5.31 -7.11
C ARG A 32 0.73 5.98 -6.81
N GLU A 33 0.35 6.00 -5.54
CA GLU A 33 -0.93 6.58 -5.12
C GLU A 33 -0.83 7.04 -3.66
N ARG A 34 -1.19 8.30 -3.40
CA ARG A 34 -1.12 8.90 -2.07
C ARG A 34 -2.20 9.94 -1.83
N ILE A 35 -2.48 10.20 -0.57
CA ILE A 35 -3.18 11.42 -0.16
C ILE A 35 -2.18 12.58 -0.31
N ALA A 36 -2.58 13.67 -0.96
CA ALA A 36 -1.67 14.76 -1.35
C ALA A 36 -0.85 15.35 -0.18
N GLN A 37 -1.46 15.44 1.00
CA GLN A 37 -0.83 15.98 2.21
C GLN A 37 -0.05 14.94 3.02
N ALA A 38 -0.09 13.66 2.63
CA ALA A 38 0.57 12.59 3.38
C ALA A 38 2.08 12.65 3.23
N ARG A 39 2.78 12.55 4.34
CA ARG A 39 4.23 12.39 4.41
C ARG A 39 4.57 10.92 4.54
N THR A 40 5.48 10.42 3.71
CA THR A 40 5.85 9.01 3.75
C THR A 40 6.93 8.77 4.80
N ILE A 41 6.63 7.89 5.75
CA ILE A 41 7.60 7.34 6.70
C ILE A 41 7.32 5.83 6.76
N PRO A 42 7.99 5.02 5.93
CA PRO A 42 7.83 3.58 5.96
C PRO A 42 8.02 3.02 7.37
N MET A 43 7.26 1.97 7.71
CA MET A 43 7.30 1.38 9.05
C MET A 43 8.71 1.01 9.50
N ALA A 44 9.56 0.55 8.58
CA ALA A 44 10.97 0.22 8.84
C ALA A 44 11.84 1.43 9.27
N ARG A 45 11.39 2.66 8.97
CA ARG A 45 12.08 3.91 9.35
C ARG A 45 11.34 4.69 10.44
N MET A 46 10.31 4.10 11.02
CA MET A 46 9.50 4.76 12.04
C MET A 46 10.30 4.97 13.32
N SER A 47 10.38 6.22 13.76
CA SER A 47 11.06 6.59 15.02
C SER A 47 10.50 7.90 15.56
N ALA A 48 10.71 8.16 16.84
CA ALA A 48 10.31 9.43 17.45
C ALA A 48 10.99 10.63 16.77
N ALA A 49 12.26 10.51 16.37
CA ALA A 49 12.99 11.54 15.64
C ALA A 49 12.39 11.80 14.25
N ALA A 50 12.01 10.75 13.51
CA ALA A 50 11.38 10.88 12.21
C ALA A 50 10.02 11.59 12.31
N LEU A 51 9.25 11.32 13.36
CA LEU A 51 7.97 11.97 13.62
C LEU A 51 8.15 13.43 14.11
N ALA A 52 9.15 13.70 14.93
CA ALA A 52 9.45 15.06 15.39
C ALA A 52 9.82 16.00 14.22
N ALA A 53 10.54 15.48 13.23
CA ALA A 53 10.89 16.23 12.03
C ALA A 53 9.67 16.63 11.16
N GLN A 54 8.49 16.06 11.39
CA GLN A 54 7.26 16.36 10.64
C GLN A 54 6.44 17.53 11.24
N GLY A 55 6.88 18.10 12.35
CA GLY A 55 6.16 19.18 13.05
C GLY A 55 5.52 18.70 14.36
N ASN A 56 4.78 19.59 15.02
CA ASN A 56 4.24 19.37 16.37
C ASN A 56 2.73 19.08 16.41
N GLY A 57 2.03 19.08 15.28
CA GLY A 57 0.59 18.79 15.20
C GLY A 57 0.25 17.36 15.58
N ALA A 58 -1.04 17.07 15.81
CA ALA A 58 -1.53 15.71 16.00
C ALA A 58 -1.12 14.82 14.81
N LEU A 59 -0.85 13.55 15.08
CA LEU A 59 -0.43 12.59 14.07
C LEU A 59 -1.61 11.75 13.59
N ILE A 60 -1.73 11.54 12.30
CA ILE A 60 -2.70 10.62 11.71
C ILE A 60 -1.92 9.61 10.87
N PHE A 61 -1.96 8.33 11.26
CA PHE A 61 -1.27 7.28 10.52
C PHE A 61 -2.22 6.64 9.52
N CYS A 62 -1.75 6.47 8.29
CA CYS A 62 -2.48 5.75 7.26
C CYS A 62 -1.63 4.66 6.61
N CYS A 63 -2.32 3.67 6.08
CA CYS A 63 -1.80 2.71 5.11
C CYS A 63 -2.88 2.47 4.04
N ARG A 64 -2.80 1.40 3.27
CA ARG A 64 -3.77 1.14 2.20
C ARG A 64 -5.18 0.83 2.73
N SER A 65 -5.32 -0.06 3.70
CA SER A 65 -6.60 -0.58 4.21
C SER A 65 -6.84 -0.37 5.71
N GLY A 66 -5.92 0.29 6.41
CA GLY A 66 -5.98 0.41 7.87
C GLY A 66 -5.39 -0.78 8.64
N GLN A 67 -5.19 -1.94 8.02
CA GLN A 67 -4.69 -3.15 8.70
C GLN A 67 -3.25 -2.99 9.21
N ARG A 68 -2.32 -2.52 8.36
CA ARG A 68 -0.91 -2.34 8.78
C ARG A 68 -0.77 -1.36 9.94
N THR A 69 -1.54 -0.27 9.95
CA THR A 69 -1.54 0.69 11.06
C THR A 69 -2.07 0.07 12.33
N GLN A 70 -3.14 -0.71 12.28
CA GLN A 70 -3.70 -1.40 13.45
C GLN A 70 -2.74 -2.47 14.00
N MET A 71 -2.15 -3.30 13.12
CA MET A 71 -1.16 -4.32 13.52
C MET A 71 0.09 -3.71 14.18
N ASN A 72 0.49 -2.52 13.77
CA ASN A 72 1.66 -1.82 14.29
C ASN A 72 1.31 -0.74 15.33
N ALA A 73 0.06 -0.68 15.81
CA ALA A 73 -0.40 0.34 16.75
C ALA A 73 0.49 0.48 18.01
N PRO A 74 0.97 -0.62 18.65
CA PRO A 74 1.87 -0.49 19.79
C PRO A 74 3.20 0.19 19.46
N ALA A 75 3.79 -0.13 18.30
CA ALA A 75 5.05 0.49 17.86
C ALA A 75 4.85 1.97 17.49
N LEU A 76 3.74 2.30 16.83
CA LEU A 76 3.36 3.67 16.51
C LEU A 76 3.13 4.49 17.77
N GLN A 77 2.44 3.93 18.79
CA GLN A 77 2.23 4.58 20.07
C GLN A 77 3.56 4.89 20.79
N ASN A 78 4.47 3.94 20.79
CA ASN A 78 5.80 4.17 21.37
C ASN A 78 6.58 5.27 20.64
N ALA A 79 6.48 5.33 19.31
CA ALA A 79 7.13 6.36 18.51
C ALA A 79 6.51 7.77 18.70
N CYS A 80 5.20 7.84 18.94
CA CYS A 80 4.49 9.11 19.21
C CYS A 80 4.81 9.71 20.56
N GLY A 81 5.13 8.88 21.54
CA GLY A 81 5.28 9.31 22.95
C GLY A 81 3.97 9.88 23.51
N SER A 82 3.99 11.13 23.93
CA SER A 82 2.81 11.84 24.46
C SER A 82 2.00 12.63 23.42
N ARG A 83 2.39 12.57 22.14
CA ARG A 83 1.67 13.29 21.08
C ARG A 83 0.30 12.67 20.82
N GLU A 84 -0.67 13.51 20.57
CA GLU A 84 -1.99 13.09 20.08
C GLU A 84 -1.83 12.34 18.74
N ALA A 85 -2.40 11.15 18.65
CA ALA A 85 -2.26 10.30 17.47
C ALA A 85 -3.55 9.56 17.17
N TYR A 86 -3.78 9.30 15.87
CA TYR A 86 -4.94 8.61 15.34
C TYR A 86 -4.52 7.60 14.27
N LEU A 87 -5.31 6.55 14.07
CA LEU A 87 -5.21 5.65 12.93
C LEU A 87 -6.36 5.92 11.98
N LEU A 88 -6.06 6.16 10.70
CA LEU A 88 -7.08 6.35 9.67
C LEU A 88 -7.81 5.03 9.41
N ASP A 89 -9.08 4.98 9.81
CA ASP A 89 -9.91 3.81 9.62
C ASP A 89 -10.12 3.53 8.13
N GLY A 90 -9.94 2.25 7.73
CA GLY A 90 -9.97 1.85 6.31
C GLY A 90 -8.87 2.45 5.43
N GLY A 91 -7.97 3.28 5.96
CA GLY A 91 -6.80 3.82 5.28
C GLY A 91 -7.12 4.61 4.01
N LEU A 92 -6.24 4.52 3.01
CA LEU A 92 -6.39 5.18 1.70
C LEU A 92 -7.67 4.73 0.98
N ASN A 93 -8.11 3.48 1.17
CA ASN A 93 -9.32 2.99 0.55
C ASN A 93 -10.57 3.72 1.06
N ALA A 94 -10.69 3.92 2.38
CA ALA A 94 -11.79 4.68 2.98
C ALA A 94 -11.72 6.17 2.61
N TRP A 95 -10.51 6.74 2.48
CA TRP A 95 -10.31 8.09 2.00
C TRP A 95 -10.89 8.30 0.60
N LYS A 96 -10.61 7.35 -0.32
CA LYS A 96 -11.17 7.35 -1.68
C LYS A 96 -12.69 7.13 -1.69
N ALA A 97 -13.18 6.20 -0.86
CA ALA A 97 -14.62 5.95 -0.74
C ALA A 97 -15.39 7.17 -0.22
N ALA A 98 -14.75 8.02 0.58
CA ALA A 98 -15.30 9.31 1.03
C ALA A 98 -15.24 10.41 -0.05
N GLY A 99 -14.78 10.11 -1.26
CA GLY A 99 -14.67 11.08 -2.36
C GLY A 99 -13.55 12.12 -2.18
N LEU A 100 -12.63 11.90 -1.24
CA LEU A 100 -11.54 12.82 -0.96
C LEU A 100 -10.40 12.66 -1.97
N PRO A 101 -9.68 13.74 -2.32
CA PRO A 101 -8.70 13.73 -3.39
C PRO A 101 -7.48 12.86 -3.06
N VAL A 102 -7.05 12.10 -4.06
CA VAL A 102 -5.79 11.34 -4.04
C VAL A 102 -4.95 11.72 -5.25
N GLN A 103 -3.65 11.65 -5.11
CA GLN A 103 -2.71 11.77 -6.22
C GLN A 103 -2.28 10.37 -6.65
N ALA A 104 -2.53 10.04 -7.91
CA ALA A 104 -2.06 8.82 -8.53
C ALA A 104 -1.06 9.16 -9.63
N ASP A 105 0.08 8.51 -9.62
CA ASP A 105 1.11 8.64 -10.65
C ASP A 105 1.10 7.40 -11.55
N ALA A 106 0.47 7.55 -12.72
CA ALA A 106 0.37 6.49 -13.72
C ALA A 106 1.72 6.18 -14.42
N SER A 107 2.74 7.03 -14.24
CA SER A 107 4.08 6.81 -14.81
C SER A 107 4.90 5.79 -14.02
N GLN A 108 4.49 5.47 -12.80
CA GLN A 108 5.20 4.51 -11.96
C GLN A 108 5.11 3.09 -12.55
N PRO A 109 6.22 2.33 -12.56
CA PRO A 109 6.21 0.95 -13.05
C PRO A 109 5.13 0.11 -12.36
N LEU A 110 4.56 -0.83 -13.10
CA LEU A 110 3.60 -1.79 -12.53
C LEU A 110 4.23 -2.53 -11.35
N GLU A 111 3.42 -2.88 -10.36
CA GLU A 111 3.87 -3.73 -9.24
C GLU A 111 4.48 -5.01 -9.79
N LEU A 112 5.61 -5.44 -9.22
CA LEU A 112 6.37 -6.60 -9.69
C LEU A 112 5.48 -7.84 -9.83
N MET A 113 4.61 -8.09 -8.86
CA MET A 113 3.68 -9.22 -8.90
C MET A 113 2.73 -9.14 -10.11
N ARG A 114 2.25 -7.96 -10.45
CA ARG A 114 1.40 -7.75 -11.63
C ARG A 114 2.15 -7.98 -12.93
N GLN A 115 3.43 -7.57 -13.00
CA GLN A 115 4.30 -7.86 -14.15
C GLN A 115 4.49 -9.37 -14.32
N VAL A 116 4.78 -10.08 -13.23
CA VAL A 116 4.92 -11.55 -13.24
C VAL A 116 3.64 -12.24 -13.71
N GLN A 117 2.48 -11.81 -13.23
CA GLN A 117 1.19 -12.38 -13.64
C GLN A 117 0.91 -12.15 -15.14
N ILE A 118 1.20 -10.95 -15.66
CA ILE A 118 1.03 -10.64 -17.08
C ILE A 118 1.97 -11.50 -17.92
N ALA A 119 3.25 -11.58 -17.56
CA ALA A 119 4.25 -12.37 -18.28
C ALA A 119 3.89 -13.87 -18.28
N ALA A 120 3.60 -14.42 -17.12
CA ALA A 120 3.25 -15.83 -16.97
C ALA A 120 1.94 -16.18 -17.69
N GLY A 121 0.91 -15.34 -17.57
CA GLY A 121 -0.36 -15.52 -18.29
C GLY A 121 -0.19 -15.46 -19.80
N SER A 122 0.62 -14.53 -20.30
CA SER A 122 0.92 -14.40 -21.73
C SER A 122 1.64 -15.64 -22.27
N LEU A 123 2.67 -16.13 -21.56
CA LEU A 123 3.40 -17.34 -21.95
C LEU A 123 2.51 -18.59 -21.94
N ALA A 124 1.63 -18.72 -20.95
CA ALA A 124 0.68 -19.84 -20.88
C ALA A 124 -0.29 -19.80 -22.07
N LEU A 125 -0.84 -18.62 -22.41
CA LEU A 125 -1.72 -18.46 -23.57
C LEU A 125 -1.00 -18.77 -24.90
N ILE A 126 0.22 -18.27 -25.08
CA ILE A 126 1.04 -18.56 -26.27
C ILE A 126 1.27 -20.07 -26.39
N GLY A 127 1.62 -20.76 -25.29
CA GLY A 127 1.80 -22.21 -25.29
C GLY A 127 0.54 -22.97 -25.68
N VAL A 128 -0.64 -22.55 -25.25
CA VAL A 128 -1.92 -23.16 -25.63
C VAL A 128 -2.22 -22.93 -27.12
N VAL A 129 -2.09 -21.71 -27.60
CA VAL A 129 -2.37 -21.36 -29.01
C VAL A 129 -1.42 -22.12 -29.94
N LEU A 130 -0.12 -22.11 -29.67
CA LEU A 130 0.87 -22.84 -30.46
C LEU A 130 0.68 -24.37 -30.36
N GLY A 131 0.28 -24.87 -29.19
CA GLY A 131 -0.02 -26.28 -28.98
C GLY A 131 -1.22 -26.78 -29.80
N SER A 132 -2.22 -25.93 -29.99
CA SER A 132 -3.41 -26.23 -30.78
C SER A 132 -3.23 -26.05 -32.29
N THR A 133 -2.29 -25.20 -32.73
CA THR A 133 -2.15 -24.82 -34.15
C THR A 133 -0.92 -25.41 -34.84
N LEU A 134 0.23 -25.49 -34.14
CA LEU A 134 1.50 -25.94 -34.74
C LEU A 134 1.91 -27.35 -34.27
N SER A 135 2.03 -27.56 -32.95
CA SER A 135 2.48 -28.84 -32.42
C SER A 135 2.10 -29.00 -30.96
N PRO A 136 1.58 -30.23 -30.55
CA PRO A 136 1.24 -30.49 -29.16
C PRO A 136 2.37 -30.32 -28.14
N TRP A 137 3.63 -30.30 -28.56
CA TRP A 137 4.78 -30.06 -27.69
C TRP A 137 4.76 -28.70 -27.01
N PHE A 138 4.11 -27.69 -27.60
CA PHE A 138 3.98 -26.38 -27.01
C PHE A 138 3.09 -26.33 -25.75
N TYR A 139 2.25 -27.35 -25.50
CA TYR A 139 1.53 -27.47 -24.22
C TYR A 139 2.47 -27.64 -23.03
N LEU A 140 3.70 -28.19 -23.24
CA LEU A 140 4.71 -28.28 -22.19
C LEU A 140 5.14 -26.90 -21.68
N LEU A 141 5.13 -25.88 -22.53
CA LEU A 141 5.40 -24.49 -22.12
C LEU A 141 4.35 -24.01 -21.13
N SER A 142 3.05 -24.22 -21.41
CA SER A 142 1.97 -23.84 -20.51
C SER A 142 2.02 -24.62 -19.21
N ALA A 143 2.33 -25.92 -19.27
CA ALA A 143 2.49 -26.77 -18.10
C ALA A 143 3.66 -26.32 -17.22
N PHE A 144 4.80 -25.95 -17.82
CA PHE A 144 5.97 -25.43 -17.10
C PHE A 144 5.67 -24.11 -16.38
N VAL A 145 5.01 -23.17 -17.07
CA VAL A 145 4.62 -21.87 -16.47
C VAL A 145 3.62 -22.10 -15.33
N GLY A 146 2.64 -22.98 -15.53
CA GLY A 146 1.65 -23.33 -14.49
C GLY A 146 2.29 -23.94 -13.26
N ALA A 147 3.21 -24.90 -13.45
CA ALA A 147 3.96 -25.52 -12.35
C ALA A 147 4.83 -24.51 -11.60
N GLY A 148 5.50 -23.58 -12.32
CA GLY A 148 6.30 -22.53 -11.72
C GLY A 148 5.46 -21.57 -10.86
N LEU A 149 4.28 -21.17 -11.32
CA LEU A 149 3.36 -20.33 -10.55
C LEU A 149 2.82 -21.06 -9.31
N LEU A 150 2.52 -22.34 -9.42
CA LEU A 150 2.08 -23.14 -8.27
C LEU A 150 3.18 -23.23 -7.20
N PHE A 151 4.42 -23.48 -7.61
CA PHE A 151 5.56 -23.54 -6.71
C PHE A 151 5.86 -22.18 -6.03
N ALA A 152 5.68 -21.09 -6.76
CA ALA A 152 5.88 -19.75 -6.21
C ALA A 152 4.75 -19.28 -5.27
N GLY A 153 3.58 -19.92 -5.33
CA GLY A 153 2.40 -19.59 -4.52
C GLY A 153 2.28 -20.38 -3.21
N VAL A 154 3.12 -21.41 -3.01
CA VAL A 154 3.18 -22.26 -1.80
C VAL A 154 4.33 -21.81 -0.91
#